data_e8c168f887f5668c94632e7041cda5ef
#
_entry.id   e8c168f887f5668c94632e7041cda5ef
#
_cell.length_a   1.000
_cell.length_b   1.000
_cell.length_c   1.000
_cell.angle_alpha   90.00
_cell.angle_beta   90.00
_cell.angle_gamma   90.00
#
_symmetry.space_group_name_H-M   'P 1'
#
loop_
_entity.id
_entity.type
_entity.pdbx_description
1 polymer ?
#
loop_
_entity_poly.entity_id
_entity_poly.type
_entity_poly.pdbx_seq_one_letter_code
_entity_poly.pdbx_strand_id
1 'polypeptide(L)'
;MTSVPSNLSIMPRSGGECDVMNYYEGVEADRGVKVLTSRDDLVDAELILIPTKIDVGNYKVEVTRKGSNLYKVEGTKLFIETRYCYEYATYEDAILKVEGNYGYSKGKVFFE
;
A
#
# COMPACT_ATOMS: atom_id res chain seq x y z
N MET A 1 -3.24 -0.97 14.62
CA MET A 1 -1.85 -0.56 14.32
C MET A 1 -1.32 0.30 15.43
N THR A 2 -0.08 0.12 15.76
CA THR A 2 0.58 0.85 16.84
C THR A 2 1.46 1.94 16.23
N SER A 3 1.31 3.17 16.74
CA SER A 3 2.17 4.26 16.35
C SER A 3 3.59 4.02 16.87
N VAL A 4 4.59 4.34 16.08
CA VAL A 4 6.00 4.17 16.46
C VAL A 4 6.71 5.51 16.49
N PRO A 5 7.79 5.62 17.30
CA PRO A 5 8.58 6.85 17.32
C PRO A 5 9.17 7.17 15.96
N SER A 6 9.18 8.43 15.57
CA SER A 6 9.68 8.84 14.27
C SER A 6 11.16 8.52 14.06
N ASN A 7 11.94 8.45 15.13
CA ASN A 7 13.36 8.14 15.02
C ASN A 7 13.65 6.72 14.55
N LEU A 8 12.69 5.81 14.65
CA LEU A 8 12.86 4.48 14.13
C LEU A 8 12.87 4.45 12.60
N SER A 9 12.17 5.39 11.96
CA SER A 9 12.07 5.43 10.51
C SER A 9 13.36 5.85 9.81
N ILE A 10 14.31 6.43 10.54
CA ILE A 10 15.58 6.86 9.96
C ILE A 10 16.64 5.77 9.97
N MET A 11 16.37 4.65 10.60
CA MET A 11 17.32 3.54 10.65
C MET A 11 17.41 2.89 9.28
N PRO A 12 18.60 2.81 8.68
CA PRO A 12 18.75 2.15 7.40
C PRO A 12 18.40 0.67 7.50
N ARG A 13 17.75 0.17 6.49
CA ARG A 13 17.33 -1.21 6.43
C ARG A 13 17.72 -1.81 5.09
N SER A 14 17.92 -3.10 5.06
CA SER A 14 18.15 -3.81 3.82
C SER A 14 16.92 -3.77 2.92
N GLY A 15 15.72 -3.64 3.50
CA GLY A 15 14.49 -3.56 2.73
C GLY A 15 14.24 -2.25 2.02
N GLY A 16 14.90 -1.17 2.46
CA GLY A 16 14.75 0.12 1.81
C GLY A 16 13.43 0.83 2.08
N GLU A 17 13.17 1.85 1.30
CA GLU A 17 11.94 2.64 1.42
C GLU A 17 11.31 2.91 0.08
N CYS A 18 9.99 3.09 0.07
CA CYS A 18 9.23 3.42 -1.13
C CYS A 18 8.26 4.56 -0.85
N ASP A 19 8.10 5.44 -1.82
CA ASP A 19 7.09 6.51 -1.73
C ASP A 19 5.70 5.93 -1.96
N VAL A 20 4.74 6.39 -1.17
CA VAL A 20 3.33 6.03 -1.32
C VAL A 20 2.62 7.11 -2.10
N MET A 21 1.98 6.74 -3.17
CA MET A 21 1.27 7.67 -4.06
C MET A 21 -0.22 7.73 -3.75
N ASN A 22 -0.82 6.62 -3.38
CA ASN A 22 -2.24 6.55 -3.09
C ASN A 22 -2.55 5.45 -2.09
N TYR A 23 -3.67 5.61 -1.40
CA TYR A 23 -4.22 4.61 -0.51
C TYR A 23 -5.58 4.18 -1.04
N TYR A 24 -5.85 2.89 -1.00
CA TYR A 24 -7.11 2.32 -1.47
C TYR A 24 -7.70 1.40 -0.42
N GLU A 25 -9.03 1.37 -0.39
CA GLU A 25 -9.76 0.35 0.36
C GLU A 25 -10.20 -0.72 -0.63
N GLY A 26 -9.89 -1.98 -0.33
CA GLY A 26 -10.30 -3.10 -1.15
C GLY A 26 -11.70 -3.53 -0.80
N VAL A 27 -12.55 -3.63 -1.81
CA VAL A 27 -13.93 -4.11 -1.67
C VAL A 27 -14.11 -5.30 -2.58
N GLU A 28 -14.63 -6.40 -2.04
CA GLU A 28 -14.89 -7.59 -2.84
C GLU A 28 -15.92 -7.28 -3.91
N ALA A 29 -15.63 -7.69 -5.14
CA ALA A 29 -16.56 -7.55 -6.24
C ALA A 29 -17.60 -8.65 -6.19
N ASP A 30 -18.84 -8.32 -6.54
CA ASP A 30 -19.88 -9.31 -6.66
C ASP A 30 -19.57 -10.29 -7.79
N ARG A 31 -20.14 -11.48 -7.68
CA ARG A 31 -19.97 -12.51 -8.71
C ARG A 31 -20.44 -11.99 -10.06
N GLY A 32 -19.65 -12.18 -11.08
CA GLY A 32 -19.99 -11.77 -12.43
C GLY A 32 -19.54 -10.38 -12.82
N VAL A 33 -18.95 -9.62 -11.89
CA VAL A 33 -18.38 -8.32 -12.23
C VAL A 33 -17.15 -8.53 -13.10
N LYS A 34 -17.08 -7.82 -14.21
CA LYS A 34 -15.98 -7.89 -15.17
C LYS A 34 -15.31 -6.53 -15.29
N VAL A 35 -14.04 -6.54 -15.62
CA VAL A 35 -13.28 -5.34 -15.92
C VAL A 35 -12.81 -5.41 -17.37
N LEU A 36 -13.00 -4.31 -18.10
CA LEU A 36 -12.47 -4.18 -19.44
C LEU A 36 -11.06 -3.59 -19.35
N THR A 37 -10.09 -4.33 -19.82
CA THR A 37 -8.69 -3.87 -19.78
C THR A 37 -8.39 -2.93 -20.94
N SER A 38 -7.25 -2.27 -20.88
CA SER A 38 -6.81 -1.40 -21.97
C SER A 38 -6.51 -2.15 -23.28
N ARG A 39 -6.45 -3.48 -23.23
CA ARG A 39 -6.26 -4.33 -24.42
C ARG A 39 -7.60 -4.88 -24.92
N ASP A 40 -8.71 -4.35 -24.44
CA ASP A 40 -10.06 -4.77 -24.78
C ASP A 40 -10.37 -6.21 -24.36
N ASP A 41 -9.68 -6.71 -23.33
CA ASP A 41 -9.98 -8.00 -22.74
C ASP A 41 -10.95 -7.83 -21.57
N LEU A 42 -11.89 -8.75 -21.45
CA LEU A 42 -12.77 -8.84 -20.27
C LEU A 42 -12.15 -9.82 -19.28
N VAL A 43 -11.92 -9.35 -18.06
CA VAL A 43 -11.40 -10.21 -16.98
C VAL A 43 -12.31 -10.14 -15.77
N ASP A 44 -12.31 -11.20 -14.98
CA ASP A 44 -13.10 -11.23 -13.76
C ASP A 44 -12.50 -10.27 -12.74
N ALA A 45 -13.35 -9.50 -12.09
CA ALA A 45 -12.95 -8.63 -11.00
C ALA A 45 -13.19 -9.35 -9.68
N GLU A 46 -12.14 -9.56 -8.92
CA GLU A 46 -12.21 -10.14 -7.58
C GLU A 46 -12.29 -9.08 -6.51
N LEU A 47 -11.61 -7.98 -6.74
CA LEU A 47 -11.49 -6.90 -5.79
C LEU A 47 -11.51 -5.56 -6.51
N ILE A 48 -12.19 -4.59 -5.90
CA ILE A 48 -12.24 -3.22 -6.40
C ILE A 48 -11.49 -2.35 -5.39
N LEU A 49 -10.55 -1.54 -5.88
CA LEU A 49 -9.78 -0.62 -5.04
C LEU A 49 -10.39 0.77 -5.14
N ILE A 50 -10.86 1.27 -4.02
CA ILE A 50 -11.50 2.58 -3.92
C ILE A 50 -10.56 3.54 -3.20
N PRO A 51 -10.23 4.71 -3.79
CA PRO A 51 -9.36 5.67 -3.13
C PRO A 51 -9.87 6.03 -1.74
N THR A 52 -8.95 6.07 -0.78
CA THR A 52 -9.28 6.40 0.60
C THR A 52 -8.20 7.27 1.22
N LYS A 53 -8.47 7.79 2.40
CA LYS A 53 -7.52 8.60 3.17
C LYS A 53 -7.23 7.94 4.49
N ILE A 54 -5.99 8.11 4.93
CA ILE A 54 -5.51 7.57 6.20
C ILE A 54 -5.02 8.76 7.03
N ASP A 55 -5.25 8.71 8.32
CA ASP A 55 -4.78 9.77 9.22
C ASP A 55 -3.26 9.85 9.23
N VAL A 56 -2.74 11.07 9.27
CA VAL A 56 -1.31 11.32 9.35
C VAL A 56 -0.74 10.66 10.60
N GLY A 57 0.37 9.97 10.43
CA GLY A 57 1.02 9.27 11.55
C GLY A 57 1.98 8.20 11.05
N ASN A 58 2.60 7.54 12.01
CA ASN A 58 3.48 6.40 11.74
C ASN A 58 2.81 5.15 12.27
N TYR A 59 2.76 4.11 11.45
CA TYR A 59 2.06 2.87 11.77
C TYR A 59 2.99 1.68 11.55
N LYS A 60 3.02 0.79 12.52
CA LYS A 60 3.69 -0.49 12.36
C LYS A 60 2.69 -1.43 11.69
N VAL A 61 3.07 -1.95 10.54
CA VAL A 61 2.18 -2.77 9.72
C VAL A 61 2.91 -4.00 9.19
N GLU A 62 2.13 -4.92 8.68
CA GLU A 62 2.63 -6.08 7.96
C GLU A 62 2.08 -5.98 6.55
N VAL A 63 2.96 -6.10 5.56
CA VAL A 63 2.55 -5.89 4.16
C VAL A 63 2.91 -7.08 3.29
N THR A 64 2.11 -7.26 2.25
CA THR A 64 2.36 -8.28 1.23
C THR A 64 2.24 -7.63 -0.15
N ARG A 65 3.22 -7.88 -1.00
CA ARG A 65 3.20 -7.37 -2.38
C ARG A 65 2.14 -8.13 -3.18
N LYS A 66 1.24 -7.39 -3.80
CA LYS A 66 0.16 -7.93 -4.61
C LYS A 66 0.36 -7.72 -6.11
N GLY A 67 1.26 -6.83 -6.47
CA GLY A 67 1.57 -6.54 -7.86
C GLY A 67 2.63 -5.47 -7.93
N SER A 68 2.91 -5.03 -9.15
CA SER A 68 3.88 -3.95 -9.34
C SER A 68 3.39 -2.69 -8.63
N ASN A 69 4.17 -2.20 -7.69
CA ASN A 69 3.84 -1.00 -6.91
C ASN A 69 2.52 -1.09 -6.14
N LEU A 70 2.08 -2.30 -5.79
CA LEU A 70 0.85 -2.49 -5.03
C LEU A 70 1.10 -3.43 -3.86
N TYR A 71 0.80 -2.96 -2.66
CA TYR A 71 0.99 -3.70 -1.41
C TYR A 71 -0.29 -3.70 -0.60
N LYS A 72 -0.60 -4.82 0.01
CA LYS A 72 -1.71 -4.95 0.93
C LYS A 72 -1.21 -4.85 2.36
N VAL A 73 -1.89 -4.06 3.20
CA VAL A 73 -1.65 -4.05 4.64
C VAL A 73 -2.47 -5.19 5.24
N GLU A 74 -1.77 -6.19 5.73
CA GLU A 74 -2.41 -7.40 6.23
C GLU A 74 -3.27 -7.12 7.47
N GLY A 75 -4.36 -7.86 7.59
CA GLY A 75 -5.32 -7.66 8.66
C GLY A 75 -6.27 -6.51 8.44
N THR A 76 -6.19 -5.84 7.30
CA THR A 76 -7.05 -4.72 6.94
C THR A 76 -7.50 -4.85 5.49
N LYS A 77 -8.36 -3.92 5.07
CA LYS A 77 -8.74 -3.79 3.66
C LYS A 77 -7.90 -2.73 2.92
N LEU A 78 -6.85 -2.24 3.56
CA LEU A 78 -6.03 -1.16 3.02
C LEU A 78 -5.02 -1.69 2.02
N PHE A 79 -4.94 -1.02 0.87
CA PHE A 79 -3.92 -1.25 -0.14
C PHE A 79 -3.14 0.03 -0.36
N ILE A 80 -1.85 -0.11 -0.63
CA ILE A 80 -0.93 1.00 -0.83
C ILE A 80 -0.39 0.93 -2.23
N GLU A 81 -0.56 2.01 -3.00
CA GLU A 81 0.07 2.15 -4.29
C GLU A 81 1.37 2.93 -4.11
N THR A 82 2.48 2.33 -4.55
CA THR A 82 3.81 2.91 -4.42
C THR A 82 4.33 3.37 -5.77
N ARG A 83 5.54 3.96 -5.74
CA ARG A 83 6.22 4.43 -6.95
C ARG A 83 7.64 3.90 -6.96
N TYR A 84 8.01 3.26 -8.05
CA TYR A 84 9.36 2.69 -8.23
C TYR A 84 9.76 1.78 -7.07
N CYS A 85 8.80 1.01 -6.58
CA CYS A 85 9.02 0.12 -5.46
C CYS A 85 9.17 -1.31 -5.97
N TYR A 86 10.33 -1.89 -5.71
CA TYR A 86 10.66 -3.23 -6.18
C TYR A 86 10.85 -4.21 -5.03
N GLU A 87 10.46 -3.82 -3.83
CA GLU A 87 10.64 -4.66 -2.66
C GLU A 87 9.67 -5.82 -2.66
N TYR A 88 10.21 -7.02 -2.51
CA TYR A 88 9.39 -8.20 -2.27
C TYR A 88 8.95 -8.21 -0.82
N ALA A 89 7.69 -8.50 -0.60
CA ALA A 89 7.14 -8.59 0.74
C ALA A 89 6.08 -9.67 0.78
N THR A 90 6.18 -10.54 1.78
CA THR A 90 5.16 -11.54 2.09
C THR A 90 5.02 -11.51 3.59
N TYR A 91 3.95 -10.90 4.11
CA TYR A 91 3.76 -10.68 5.55
C TYR A 91 5.00 -10.03 6.17
N GLU A 92 5.58 -9.07 5.47
CA GLU A 92 6.81 -8.41 5.89
C GLU A 92 6.49 -7.25 6.82
N ASP A 93 7.23 -7.16 7.93
CA ASP A 93 7.08 -6.02 8.84
C ASP A 93 7.59 -4.76 8.17
N ALA A 94 6.84 -3.67 8.35
CA ALA A 94 7.18 -2.38 7.77
C ALA A 94 6.62 -1.27 8.63
N ILE A 95 7.13 -0.06 8.40
CA ILE A 95 6.58 1.14 9.01
C ILE A 95 5.96 1.97 7.89
N LEU A 96 4.68 2.25 8.02
CA LEU A 96 3.96 3.11 7.11
C LEU A 96 3.88 4.50 7.71
N LYS A 97 4.55 5.45 7.08
CA LYS A 97 4.49 6.84 7.46
C LYS A 97 3.49 7.55 6.56
N VAL A 98 2.36 7.95 7.12
CA VAL A 98 1.33 8.66 6.38
C VAL A 98 1.57 10.16 6.53
N GLU A 99 1.71 10.84 5.41
CA GLU A 99 1.97 12.28 5.37
C GLU A 99 0.72 13.01 4.85
N GLY A 100 0.69 14.32 5.03
CA GLY A 100 -0.41 15.13 4.53
C GLY A 100 -0.40 15.23 3.00
N ASN A 101 -1.47 15.82 2.44
CA ASN A 101 -1.68 15.88 0.99
C ASN A 101 -0.83 16.95 0.29
N TYR A 102 0.36 17.22 0.81
CA TYR A 102 1.24 18.21 0.22
C TYR A 102 2.35 17.51 -0.56
N GLY A 103 2.58 17.92 -1.80
CA GLY A 103 3.61 17.37 -2.64
C GLY A 103 3.16 16.16 -3.43
N TYR A 104 4.12 15.41 -3.95
CA TYR A 104 3.88 14.30 -4.86
C TYR A 104 3.65 12.97 -4.14
N SER A 105 4.07 12.88 -2.90
CA SER A 105 3.99 11.65 -2.12
C SER A 105 3.05 11.84 -0.95
N LYS A 106 2.20 10.84 -0.71
CA LYS A 106 1.26 10.85 0.42
C LYS A 106 1.82 10.12 1.62
N GLY A 107 3.03 9.61 1.52
CA GLY A 107 3.67 8.90 2.60
C GLY A 107 4.82 8.06 2.13
N LYS A 108 5.34 7.24 3.04
CA LYS A 108 6.44 6.33 2.74
C LYS A 108 6.26 5.01 3.48
N VAL A 109 6.77 3.95 2.88
CA VAL A 109 6.84 2.64 3.52
C VAL A 109 8.31 2.32 3.73
N PHE A 110 8.67 1.99 4.97
CA PHE A 110 10.01 1.58 5.32
C PHE A 110 10.00 0.08 5.61
N PHE A 111 10.59 -0.70 4.75
CA PHE A 111 10.65 -2.16 4.90
C PHE A 111 11.74 -2.57 5.87
N GLU A 112 11.50 -3.58 6.64
CA GLU A 112 12.49 -4.13 7.56
C GLU A 112 13.32 -5.25 6.95
#